data_982414e9f3b88bc26eeafd0faec93c96
#
_entry.id   982414e9f3b88bc26eeafd0faec93c96
#
_cell.length_a   1.000
_cell.length_b   1.000
_cell.length_c   1.000
_cell.angle_alpha   90.00
_cell.angle_beta   90.00
_cell.angle_gamma   90.00
#
_symmetry.space_group_name_H-M   'P 1'
#
loop_
_entity.id
_entity.type
_entity.pdbx_description
1 polymer ?
#
loop_
_entity_poly.entity_id
_entity_poly.type
_entity_poly.pdbx_seq_one_letter_code
_entity_poly.pdbx_strand_id
1 'polypeptide(L)'
;MVLALGVLAACGGNDAGSVSGTVHGAGVSVADSVSAAVMLANNQHAAAILLTSTGNTCTDLTSRVEHPSEKAIIISVSDVMGLTLTTPTVPGTYAIYQGGQAPPKAATLQVLVDDLNCNRVDNLGAKATSGTVNVTAISGNHFAGNFDVVLDSTDHIKGSFDPMECPAIQSAIDNTGSASSCQP
;
A
#
# COMPACT_ATOMS: atom_id res chain seq x y z
N MET A 1 -11.70 -44.35 26.95
CA MET A 1 -11.82 -43.72 25.62
C MET A 1 -11.42 -42.26 25.78
N VAL A 2 -10.16 -41.91 25.51
CA VAL A 2 -9.59 -40.59 25.72
C VAL A 2 -9.61 -39.91 24.36
N LEU A 3 -10.43 -38.83 24.21
CA LEU A 3 -10.42 -37.95 23.03
C LEU A 3 -9.22 -37.01 23.15
N ALA A 4 -8.23 -37.18 22.31
CA ALA A 4 -7.16 -36.24 22.11
C ALA A 4 -7.71 -35.10 21.22
N LEU A 5 -7.95 -33.90 21.79
CA LEU A 5 -8.14 -32.67 21.03
C LEU A 5 -6.79 -32.26 20.42
N GLY A 6 -6.65 -32.47 19.12
CA GLY A 6 -5.54 -31.91 18.36
C GLY A 6 -5.72 -30.38 18.23
N VAL A 7 -4.85 -29.63 18.86
CA VAL A 7 -4.71 -28.20 18.63
C VAL A 7 -4.05 -28.05 17.26
N LEU A 8 -4.83 -27.69 16.24
CA LEU A 8 -4.32 -27.18 14.99
C LEU A 8 -3.68 -25.82 15.27
N ALA A 9 -2.35 -25.79 15.38
CA ALA A 9 -1.60 -24.56 15.27
C ALA A 9 -1.84 -24.01 13.86
N ALA A 10 -2.70 -23.00 13.72
CA ALA A 10 -2.75 -22.20 12.53
C ALA A 10 -1.37 -21.55 12.39
N CYS A 11 -0.56 -22.00 11.44
CA CYS A 11 0.55 -21.20 10.93
C CYS A 11 -0.07 -19.90 10.43
N GLY A 12 0.12 -18.82 11.18
CA GLY A 12 -0.23 -17.48 10.75
C GLY A 12 0.62 -17.13 9.52
N GLY A 13 0.14 -17.47 8.33
CA GLY A 13 0.59 -16.81 7.12
C GLY A 13 0.13 -15.36 7.25
N ASN A 14 1.04 -14.42 7.09
CA ASN A 14 0.67 -13.02 6.96
C ASN A 14 -0.30 -12.92 5.77
N ASP A 15 -1.54 -12.53 6.04
CA ASP A 15 -2.51 -12.29 4.97
C ASP A 15 -2.05 -11.03 4.25
N ALA A 16 -1.51 -11.19 3.03
CA ALA A 16 -1.05 -10.07 2.20
C ALA A 16 -2.15 -9.02 1.97
N GLY A 17 -3.38 -9.35 2.32
CA GLY A 17 -4.55 -8.54 2.07
C GLY A 17 -5.32 -9.02 0.84
N SER A 18 -6.32 -8.26 0.46
CA SER A 18 -7.18 -8.58 -0.67
C SER A 18 -7.59 -7.33 -1.44
N VAL A 19 -7.83 -7.47 -2.74
CA VAL A 19 -8.38 -6.40 -3.58
C VAL A 19 -9.50 -6.97 -4.44
N SER A 20 -10.57 -6.22 -4.59
CA SER A 20 -11.66 -6.51 -5.51
C SER A 20 -12.01 -5.24 -6.31
N GLY A 21 -12.47 -5.43 -7.53
CA GLY A 21 -12.71 -4.36 -8.50
C GLY A 21 -11.69 -4.40 -9.64
N THR A 22 -11.68 -3.34 -10.45
CA THR A 22 -10.84 -3.24 -11.65
C THR A 22 -10.13 -1.90 -11.72
N VAL A 23 -9.08 -1.84 -12.50
CA VAL A 23 -8.41 -0.62 -12.95
C VAL A 23 -8.33 -0.68 -14.47
N HIS A 24 -8.96 0.27 -15.16
CA HIS A 24 -9.16 0.25 -16.62
C HIS A 24 -9.75 -1.09 -17.11
N GLY A 25 -10.72 -1.65 -16.34
CA GLY A 25 -11.36 -2.94 -16.63
C GLY A 25 -10.50 -4.18 -16.33
N ALA A 26 -9.25 -4.04 -15.91
CA ALA A 26 -8.37 -5.15 -15.53
C ALA A 26 -8.36 -5.35 -14.02
N GLY A 27 -8.50 -6.60 -13.58
CA GLY A 27 -8.39 -6.96 -12.15
C GLY A 27 -7.00 -6.67 -11.58
N VAL A 28 -6.96 -6.38 -10.27
CA VAL A 28 -5.73 -6.27 -9.50
C VAL A 28 -5.71 -7.41 -8.49
N SER A 29 -4.62 -8.17 -8.46
CA SER A 29 -4.36 -9.20 -7.45
C SER A 29 -3.31 -8.70 -6.46
N VAL A 30 -3.34 -9.20 -5.24
CA VAL A 30 -2.32 -8.94 -4.22
C VAL A 30 -1.68 -10.27 -3.84
N ALA A 31 -0.35 -10.34 -3.91
CA ALA A 31 0.44 -11.49 -3.47
C ALA A 31 1.25 -11.16 -2.21
N ASP A 32 1.57 -9.87 -2.00
CA ASP A 32 2.33 -9.42 -0.84
C ASP A 32 1.91 -8.01 -0.42
N SER A 33 2.14 -7.67 0.84
CA SER A 33 1.96 -6.32 1.35
C SER A 33 2.98 -5.95 2.43
N VAL A 34 3.44 -4.71 2.37
CA VAL A 34 4.43 -4.17 3.31
C VAL A 34 4.04 -2.76 3.76
N SER A 35 4.47 -2.36 4.96
CA SER A 35 4.25 -0.99 5.46
C SER A 35 5.44 -0.43 6.22
N ALA A 36 5.49 0.90 6.28
CA ALA A 36 6.44 1.64 7.09
C ALA A 36 5.87 3.02 7.48
N ALA A 37 6.32 3.55 8.61
CA ALA A 37 6.31 4.98 8.81
C ALA A 37 7.44 5.60 7.96
N VAL A 38 7.12 6.64 7.18
CA VAL A 38 8.05 7.25 6.25
C VAL A 38 8.13 8.76 6.43
N MET A 39 9.29 9.30 6.14
CA MET A 39 9.53 10.72 6.01
C MET A 39 9.43 11.10 4.53
N LEU A 40 8.58 12.05 4.24
CA LEU A 40 8.40 12.64 2.93
C LEU A 40 9.25 13.92 2.79
N ALA A 41 9.19 14.57 1.63
CA ALA A 41 9.83 15.87 1.43
C ALA A 41 9.35 16.91 2.46
N ASN A 42 10.19 17.92 2.75
CA ASN A 42 9.90 19.00 3.69
C ASN A 42 9.57 18.54 5.13
N ASN A 43 10.19 17.44 5.56
CA ASN A 43 10.01 16.88 6.92
C ASN A 43 8.54 16.55 7.26
N GLN A 44 7.78 16.16 6.25
CA GLN A 44 6.43 15.63 6.40
C GLN A 44 6.51 14.12 6.67
N HIS A 45 5.54 13.57 7.39
CA HIS A 45 5.52 12.14 7.75
C HIS A 45 4.20 11.50 7.37
N ALA A 46 4.27 10.22 7.00
CA ALA A 46 3.11 9.39 6.66
C ALA A 46 3.32 7.94 7.09
N ALA A 47 2.25 7.17 7.14
CA ALA A 47 2.34 5.73 6.98
C ALA A 47 2.21 5.40 5.50
N ALA A 48 3.14 4.63 4.96
CA ALA A 48 3.10 4.10 3.61
C ALA A 48 2.76 2.60 3.66
N ILE A 49 1.79 2.20 2.86
CA ILE A 49 1.38 0.81 2.67
C ILE A 49 1.51 0.50 1.18
N LEU A 50 2.19 -0.59 0.87
CA LEU A 50 2.38 -1.06 -0.50
C LEU A 50 1.83 -2.47 -0.61
N LEU A 51 0.90 -2.68 -1.55
CA LEU A 51 0.38 -3.99 -1.93
C LEU A 51 0.85 -4.28 -3.35
N THR A 52 1.42 -5.46 -3.58
CA THR A 52 1.99 -5.84 -4.89
C THR A 52 1.37 -7.12 -5.41
N SER A 53 1.35 -7.26 -6.73
CA SER A 53 0.92 -8.49 -7.40
C SER A 53 1.99 -9.57 -7.42
N THR A 54 3.19 -9.27 -6.96
CA THR A 54 4.35 -10.16 -6.82
C THR A 54 4.66 -10.36 -5.34
N GLY A 55 5.32 -11.46 -4.98
CA GLY A 55 5.78 -11.74 -3.61
C GLY A 55 7.16 -11.10 -3.31
N ASN A 56 7.60 -11.21 -2.05
CA ASN A 56 8.92 -10.77 -1.58
C ASN A 56 9.17 -9.25 -1.65
N THR A 57 8.15 -8.43 -1.65
CA THR A 57 8.20 -6.98 -1.85
C THR A 57 9.28 -6.28 -1.02
N CYS A 58 9.44 -6.62 0.26
CA CYS A 58 10.46 -5.98 1.09
C CYS A 58 11.89 -6.33 0.67
N THR A 59 12.12 -7.56 0.23
CA THR A 59 13.42 -8.00 -0.31
C THR A 59 13.71 -7.31 -1.63
N ASP A 60 12.71 -7.20 -2.50
CA ASP A 60 12.83 -6.58 -3.82
C ASP A 60 13.11 -5.07 -3.70
N LEU A 61 12.42 -4.36 -2.81
CA LEU A 61 12.72 -2.96 -2.48
C LEU A 61 14.17 -2.80 -1.98
N THR A 62 14.64 -3.72 -1.12
CA THR A 62 16.01 -3.68 -0.59
C THR A 62 17.05 -3.91 -1.70
N SER A 63 16.76 -4.84 -2.61
CA SER A 63 17.67 -5.27 -3.68
C SER A 63 17.47 -4.46 -4.97
N ARG A 64 16.48 -3.56 -5.02
CA ARG A 64 16.07 -2.79 -6.19
C ARG A 64 15.74 -3.68 -7.40
N VAL A 65 14.96 -4.71 -7.13
CA VAL A 65 14.43 -5.61 -8.14
C VAL A 65 13.00 -5.16 -8.48
N GLU A 66 12.68 -5.13 -9.76
CA GLU A 66 11.34 -4.91 -10.31
C GLU A 66 10.92 -6.15 -11.09
N HIS A 67 9.62 -6.39 -11.17
CA HIS A 67 9.06 -7.55 -11.86
C HIS A 67 8.25 -7.15 -13.08
N PRO A 68 8.35 -7.91 -14.19
CA PRO A 68 7.55 -7.68 -15.38
C PRO A 68 6.06 -7.72 -15.08
N SER A 69 5.31 -6.79 -15.64
CA SER A 69 3.85 -6.71 -15.50
C SER A 69 3.36 -6.57 -14.05
N GLU A 70 4.19 -6.08 -13.16
CA GLU A 70 3.82 -5.85 -11.77
C GLU A 70 2.71 -4.80 -11.67
N LYS A 71 1.79 -5.06 -10.76
CA LYS A 71 0.79 -4.08 -10.31
C LYS A 71 1.03 -3.79 -8.84
N ALA A 72 1.08 -2.51 -8.50
CA ALA A 72 1.25 -2.08 -7.13
C ALA A 72 0.16 -1.07 -6.73
N ILE A 73 -0.36 -1.20 -5.51
CA ILE A 73 -1.22 -0.20 -4.89
C ILE A 73 -0.41 0.47 -3.80
N ILE A 74 -0.20 1.77 -3.93
CA ILE A 74 0.46 2.58 -2.92
C ILE A 74 -0.60 3.37 -2.17
N ILE A 75 -0.66 3.19 -0.87
CA ILE A 75 -1.53 3.92 0.04
C ILE A 75 -0.64 4.75 0.98
N SER A 76 -0.95 6.03 1.10
CA SER A 76 -0.32 6.89 2.11
C SER A 76 -1.41 7.46 3.01
N VAL A 77 -1.22 7.42 4.32
CA VAL A 77 -2.13 7.99 5.30
C VAL A 77 -1.38 8.89 6.28
N SER A 78 -1.98 10.03 6.60
CA SER A 78 -1.39 11.01 7.53
C SER A 78 -2.46 11.70 8.37
N ASP A 79 -2.12 11.98 9.62
CA ASP A 79 -2.83 12.98 10.41
C ASP A 79 -2.34 14.37 10.01
N VAL A 80 -3.26 15.33 9.84
CA VAL A 80 -2.98 16.67 9.32
C VAL A 80 -3.16 17.68 10.44
N MET A 81 -2.10 18.40 10.78
CA MET A 81 -2.08 19.47 11.79
C MET A 81 -1.64 20.77 11.12
N GLY A 82 -2.61 21.55 10.66
CA GLY A 82 -2.32 22.77 9.88
C GLY A 82 -1.67 22.43 8.52
N LEU A 83 -0.41 22.76 8.34
CA LEU A 83 0.37 22.43 7.13
C LEU A 83 1.32 21.25 7.33
N THR A 84 1.28 20.60 8.49
CA THR A 84 2.17 19.49 8.83
C THR A 84 1.45 18.17 8.71
N LEU A 85 2.06 17.22 8.01
CA LEU A 85 1.64 15.81 7.99
C LEU A 85 2.43 15.03 9.03
N THR A 86 1.73 14.19 9.78
CA THR A 86 2.33 13.31 10.78
C THR A 86 1.87 11.87 10.57
N THR A 87 2.73 10.92 10.88
CA THR A 87 2.37 9.50 10.85
C THR A 87 1.24 9.23 11.84
N PRO A 88 0.18 8.51 11.46
CA PRO A 88 -0.89 8.11 12.37
C PRO A 88 -0.37 7.31 13.56
N THR A 89 -0.86 7.64 14.74
CA THR A 89 -0.54 6.92 15.99
C THR A 89 -1.72 6.17 16.58
N VAL A 90 -2.92 6.43 16.08
CA VAL A 90 -4.16 5.78 16.50
C VAL A 90 -4.99 5.37 15.27
N PRO A 91 -5.74 4.26 15.34
CA PRO A 91 -6.66 3.84 14.29
C PRO A 91 -7.65 4.94 13.91
N GLY A 92 -8.16 4.90 12.68
CA GLY A 92 -9.13 5.87 12.21
C GLY A 92 -9.42 5.78 10.71
N THR A 93 -10.39 6.57 10.28
CA THR A 93 -10.81 6.67 8.88
C THR A 93 -10.20 7.92 8.26
N TYR A 94 -9.51 7.72 7.15
CA TYR A 94 -8.77 8.71 6.37
C TYR A 94 -9.51 8.96 5.05
N ALA A 95 -9.90 10.19 4.78
CA ALA A 95 -10.55 10.54 3.51
C ALA A 95 -9.53 10.66 2.38
N ILE A 96 -9.87 10.18 1.20
CA ILE A 96 -9.05 10.39 0.00
C ILE A 96 -8.95 11.89 -0.29
N TYR A 97 -7.72 12.35 -0.53
CA TYR A 97 -7.39 13.74 -0.74
C TYR A 97 -6.50 13.90 -1.98
N GLN A 98 -6.89 14.81 -2.88
CA GLN A 98 -6.17 15.05 -4.14
C GLN A 98 -5.61 16.48 -4.28
N GLY A 99 -5.74 17.29 -3.27
CA GLY A 99 -5.28 18.69 -3.28
C GLY A 99 -6.30 19.66 -2.68
N GLY A 100 -5.89 20.90 -2.47
CA GLY A 100 -6.67 21.92 -1.75
C GLY A 100 -6.43 21.87 -0.24
N GLN A 101 -7.47 22.06 0.56
CA GLN A 101 -7.38 21.97 2.01
C GLN A 101 -7.47 20.51 2.46
N ALA A 102 -6.40 19.96 3.02
CA ALA A 102 -6.37 18.60 3.50
C ALA A 102 -7.31 18.41 4.70
N PRO A 103 -8.09 17.30 4.75
CA PRO A 103 -8.87 16.94 5.94
C PRO A 103 -7.92 16.56 7.10
N PRO A 104 -8.39 16.61 8.37
CA PRO A 104 -7.56 16.27 9.53
C PRO A 104 -6.96 14.86 9.47
N LYS A 105 -7.61 13.94 8.76
CA LYS A 105 -7.14 12.58 8.45
C LYS A 105 -7.21 12.42 6.93
N ALA A 106 -6.04 12.44 6.29
CA ALA A 106 -5.91 12.43 4.83
C ALA A 106 -5.26 11.14 4.34
N ALA A 107 -5.75 10.62 3.23
CA ALA A 107 -5.16 9.51 2.52
C ALA A 107 -4.99 9.81 1.04
N THR A 108 -3.98 9.21 0.43
CA THR A 108 -3.86 9.06 -1.01
C THR A 108 -3.77 7.59 -1.36
N LEU A 109 -4.30 7.21 -2.53
CA LEU A 109 -4.14 5.87 -3.08
C LEU A 109 -3.87 5.99 -4.57
N GLN A 110 -2.89 5.27 -5.06
CA GLN A 110 -2.61 5.14 -6.48
C GLN A 110 -2.31 3.70 -6.85
N VAL A 111 -2.73 3.31 -8.03
CA VAL A 111 -2.41 2.03 -8.65
C VAL A 111 -1.36 2.29 -9.72
N LEU A 112 -0.29 1.54 -9.67
CA LEU A 112 0.82 1.57 -10.60
C LEU A 112 0.84 0.27 -11.40
N VAL A 113 1.20 0.35 -12.67
CA VAL A 113 1.28 -0.81 -13.55
C VAL A 113 2.57 -0.73 -14.35
N ASP A 114 3.32 -1.81 -14.38
CA ASP A 114 4.53 -1.94 -15.17
C ASP A 114 4.32 -2.86 -16.38
N ASP A 115 5.07 -2.65 -17.44
CA ASP A 115 5.06 -3.49 -18.64
C ASP A 115 5.96 -4.74 -18.50
N LEU A 116 6.09 -5.50 -19.56
CA LEU A 116 6.96 -6.69 -19.62
C LEU A 116 8.47 -6.38 -19.46
N ASN A 117 8.85 -5.11 -19.54
CA ASN A 117 10.23 -4.64 -19.40
C ASN A 117 10.42 -3.84 -18.09
N CYS A 118 9.49 -3.94 -17.14
CA CYS A 118 9.46 -3.19 -15.90
C CYS A 118 9.41 -1.66 -16.07
N ASN A 119 8.91 -1.17 -17.20
CA ASN A 119 8.68 0.26 -17.35
C ASN A 119 7.30 0.63 -16.85
N ARG A 120 7.20 1.73 -16.11
CA ARG A 120 5.93 2.29 -15.67
C ARG A 120 5.06 2.69 -16.86
N VAL A 121 3.81 2.23 -16.86
CA VAL A 121 2.81 2.52 -17.90
C VAL A 121 1.74 3.45 -17.32
N ASP A 122 1.95 4.75 -17.43
CA ASP A 122 1.12 5.76 -16.75
C ASP A 122 -0.37 5.70 -17.11
N ASN A 123 -0.69 5.37 -18.37
CA ASN A 123 -2.07 5.28 -18.84
C ASN A 123 -2.80 3.99 -18.40
N LEU A 124 -2.12 3.05 -17.78
CA LEU A 124 -2.70 1.87 -17.14
C LEU A 124 -2.79 2.00 -15.61
N GLY A 125 -2.12 2.99 -15.05
CA GLY A 125 -2.25 3.35 -13.65
C GLY A 125 -3.50 4.21 -13.39
N ALA A 126 -3.84 4.38 -12.11
CA ALA A 126 -4.98 5.22 -11.70
C ALA A 126 -4.75 5.78 -10.29
N LYS A 127 -5.41 6.90 -9.98
CA LYS A 127 -5.39 7.54 -8.66
C LYS A 127 -6.78 7.59 -8.07
N ALA A 128 -6.90 7.35 -6.77
CA ALA A 128 -8.17 7.50 -6.09
C ALA A 128 -8.61 8.97 -6.07
N THR A 129 -9.85 9.22 -6.47
CA THR A 129 -10.48 10.56 -6.50
C THR A 129 -11.39 10.80 -5.30
N SER A 130 -11.93 9.72 -4.73
CA SER A 130 -12.80 9.77 -3.55
C SER A 130 -12.81 8.44 -2.82
N GLY A 131 -13.40 8.42 -1.63
CA GLY A 131 -13.48 7.24 -0.80
C GLY A 131 -12.68 7.36 0.49
N THR A 132 -12.38 6.24 1.11
CA THR A 132 -11.71 6.20 2.42
C THR A 132 -10.70 5.07 2.53
N VAL A 133 -9.70 5.30 3.37
CA VAL A 133 -8.82 4.27 3.93
C VAL A 133 -9.12 4.20 5.43
N ASN A 134 -9.45 3.03 5.93
CA ASN A 134 -9.73 2.83 7.34
C ASN A 134 -8.59 2.02 7.97
N VAL A 135 -7.74 2.66 8.74
CA VAL A 135 -6.69 2.01 9.52
C VAL A 135 -7.34 1.44 10.78
N THR A 136 -7.31 0.13 10.93
CA THR A 136 -7.97 -0.60 12.04
C THR A 136 -7.01 -0.98 13.16
N ALA A 137 -5.72 -1.13 12.84
CA ALA A 137 -4.68 -1.43 13.83
C ALA A 137 -3.37 -0.73 13.47
N ILE A 138 -2.63 -0.32 14.50
CA ILE A 138 -1.28 0.25 14.40
C ILE A 138 -0.42 -0.40 15.48
N SER A 139 0.74 -0.94 15.09
CA SER A 139 1.73 -1.50 16.00
C SER A 139 3.14 -1.24 15.43
N GLY A 140 3.86 -0.28 15.99
CA GLY A 140 5.14 0.16 15.42
C GLY A 140 4.94 0.76 14.02
N ASN A 141 5.60 0.18 13.03
CA ASN A 141 5.48 0.55 11.62
C ASN A 141 4.50 -0.34 10.83
N HIS A 142 3.76 -1.21 11.52
CA HIS A 142 2.70 -2.03 10.96
C HIS A 142 1.37 -1.28 11.00
N PHE A 143 0.71 -1.16 9.85
CA PHE A 143 -0.56 -0.44 9.66
C PHE A 143 -1.54 -1.35 8.96
N ALA A 144 -2.48 -1.97 9.68
CA ALA A 144 -3.51 -2.84 9.10
C ALA A 144 -4.83 -2.10 8.88
N GLY A 145 -5.60 -2.52 7.88
CA GLY A 145 -6.87 -1.87 7.59
C GLY A 145 -7.56 -2.32 6.32
N ASN A 146 -8.40 -1.44 5.81
CA ASN A 146 -9.13 -1.64 4.55
C ASN A 146 -9.32 -0.31 3.81
N PHE A 147 -9.68 -0.40 2.55
CA PHE A 147 -9.99 0.77 1.72
C PHE A 147 -11.20 0.51 0.82
N ASP A 148 -11.89 1.59 0.48
CA ASP A 148 -13.01 1.60 -0.44
C ASP A 148 -12.97 2.93 -1.20
N VAL A 149 -12.57 2.90 -2.49
CA VAL A 149 -12.21 4.10 -3.25
C VAL A 149 -12.68 4.05 -4.69
N VAL A 150 -12.99 5.22 -5.23
CA VAL A 150 -13.24 5.45 -6.65
C VAL A 150 -11.98 6.04 -7.28
N LEU A 151 -11.58 5.53 -8.43
CA LEU A 151 -10.40 5.96 -9.17
C LEU A 151 -10.75 7.03 -10.23
N ASP A 152 -9.76 7.72 -10.73
CA ASP A 152 -9.90 8.69 -11.85
C ASP A 152 -10.27 8.01 -13.18
N SER A 153 -10.02 6.70 -13.32
CA SER A 153 -10.57 5.86 -14.39
C SER A 153 -12.08 5.60 -14.28
N THR A 154 -12.74 6.10 -13.23
CA THR A 154 -14.12 5.80 -12.84
C THR A 154 -14.36 4.38 -12.28
N ASP A 155 -13.33 3.56 -12.24
CA ASP A 155 -13.38 2.26 -11.60
C ASP A 155 -13.51 2.39 -10.07
N HIS A 156 -14.00 1.33 -9.45
CA HIS A 156 -14.15 1.24 -8.00
C HIS A 156 -13.36 0.03 -7.50
N ILE A 157 -12.48 0.27 -6.56
CA ILE A 157 -11.72 -0.80 -5.90
C ILE A 157 -11.90 -0.73 -4.39
N LYS A 158 -11.96 -1.90 -3.79
CA LYS A 158 -11.95 -2.08 -2.34
C LYS A 158 -11.06 -3.23 -1.95
N GLY A 159 -10.53 -3.17 -0.73
CA GLY A 159 -9.61 -4.21 -0.29
C GLY A 159 -9.29 -4.10 1.20
N SER A 160 -8.50 -5.06 1.65
CA SER A 160 -7.92 -5.09 2.99
C SER A 160 -6.40 -5.21 2.89
N PHE A 161 -5.71 -4.81 3.94
CA PHE A 161 -4.26 -4.96 4.08
C PHE A 161 -3.91 -5.28 5.54
N ASP A 162 -2.96 -6.18 5.71
CA ASP A 162 -2.34 -6.54 7.00
C ASP A 162 -0.83 -6.78 6.75
N PRO A 163 -0.09 -5.71 6.38
CA PRO A 163 1.24 -5.78 5.81
C PRO A 163 2.31 -6.09 6.86
N MET A 164 3.41 -6.70 6.43
CA MET A 164 4.64 -6.76 7.25
C MET A 164 5.32 -5.40 7.32
N GLU A 165 6.04 -5.13 8.42
CA GLU A 165 6.94 -3.98 8.48
C GLU A 165 8.09 -4.12 7.48
N CYS A 166 8.35 -3.03 6.72
CA CYS A 166 9.44 -2.99 5.75
C CYS A 166 10.17 -1.64 5.74
N PRO A 167 11.27 -1.50 6.46
CA PRO A 167 12.05 -0.26 6.46
C PRO A 167 12.59 0.15 5.09
N ALA A 168 12.72 -0.79 4.13
CA ALA A 168 13.20 -0.51 2.79
C ALA A 168 12.28 0.45 2.00
N ILE A 169 11.01 0.63 2.39
CA ILE A 169 10.12 1.63 1.79
C ILE A 169 10.73 3.03 1.89
N GLN A 170 11.30 3.42 3.04
CA GLN A 170 11.95 4.72 3.18
C GLN A 170 13.12 4.86 2.19
N SER A 171 13.96 3.83 2.09
CA SER A 171 15.08 3.84 1.16
C SER A 171 14.63 3.93 -0.32
N ALA A 172 13.51 3.31 -0.67
CA ALA A 172 12.93 3.41 -2.01
C ALA A 172 12.43 4.85 -2.32
N ILE A 173 11.82 5.51 -1.34
CA ILE A 173 11.40 6.93 -1.45
C ILE A 173 12.62 7.85 -1.62
N ASP A 174 13.66 7.67 -0.80
CA ASP A 174 14.85 8.52 -0.82
C ASP A 174 15.68 8.37 -2.10
N ASN A 175 15.59 7.22 -2.75
CA ASN A 175 16.35 6.86 -3.94
C ASN A 175 15.50 6.80 -5.22
N THR A 176 14.39 7.52 -5.27
CA THR A 176 13.56 7.61 -6.49
C THR A 176 14.43 8.09 -7.67
N GLY A 177 14.44 7.31 -8.75
CA GLY A 177 15.26 7.57 -9.95
C GLY A 177 16.60 6.83 -9.99
N SER A 178 16.96 6.05 -8.97
CA SER A 178 18.09 5.13 -9.07
C SER A 178 17.74 3.92 -9.93
N ALA A 179 18.72 3.41 -10.69
CA ALA A 179 18.49 2.24 -11.55
C ALA A 179 18.09 1.02 -10.72
N SER A 180 17.05 0.35 -11.16
CA SER A 180 16.57 -0.95 -10.70
C SER A 180 16.89 -2.03 -11.74
N SER A 181 16.84 -3.30 -11.34
CA SER A 181 17.01 -4.43 -12.24
C SER A 181 15.65 -5.10 -12.47
N CYS A 182 15.25 -5.24 -13.72
CA CYS A 182 14.07 -6.01 -14.12
C CYS A 182 14.40 -7.50 -14.11
N GLN A 183 13.70 -8.27 -13.29
CA GLN A 183 13.92 -9.72 -13.17
C GLN A 183 12.59 -10.47 -13.36
N PRO A 184 12.57 -11.51 -14.21
CA PRO A 184 11.38 -12.32 -14.44
C PRO A 184 10.96 -13.15 -13.23
#